data_d55718ad5c1befee0570fca9d52c8d3b
#
_entry.id   d55718ad5c1befee0570fca9d52c8d3b
#
_cell.length_a   1.000
_cell.length_b   1.000
_cell.length_c   1.000
_cell.angle_alpha   90.00
_cell.angle_beta   90.00
_cell.angle_gamma   90.00
#
_symmetry.space_group_name_H-M   'P 1'
#
loop_
_entity.id
_entity.type
_entity.pdbx_description
1 polymer ?
#
loop_
_entity_poly.entity_id
_entity_poly.type
_entity_poly.pdbx_seq_one_letter_code
_entity_poly.pdbx_strand_id
1 'polypeptide(L)'
;VTAEVKVTVKWLPILEVYPSSFDEAIQVGEQEQTTLTVSNTGVAPMSFGVSVAHSFADSTEWKRYAESAPAKGDYAAEPRGYAGAGAGGPDLFGYIWMDSNEPHGPEFDWIEISEVGSALTMSDETIVSVPLPFAFPFYGAVHNQVRVCSNGYLTFGTGSSTWTNTPIPDPSSPNDLIAGFWDDLTPGTAGRVYYYYDEAHNQFIVEYKNMS
;
A
#
# COMPACT_ATOMS: atom_id res chain seq x y z
N VAL A 1 21.41 -7.79 4.81
CA VAL A 1 21.01 -6.55 4.17
C VAL A 1 19.93 -5.94 5.04
N THR A 2 20.18 -4.77 5.61
CA THR A 2 19.19 -4.07 6.44
C THR A 2 18.30 -3.26 5.48
N ALA A 3 17.00 -3.50 5.47
CA ALA A 3 16.04 -2.70 4.74
C ALA A 3 15.26 -1.81 5.73
N GLU A 4 15.18 -0.53 5.45
CA GLU A 4 14.34 0.41 6.17
C GLU A 4 13.13 0.76 5.29
N VAL A 5 11.93 0.58 5.81
CA VAL A 5 10.68 0.91 5.11
C VAL A 5 9.90 1.93 5.91
N LYS A 6 9.51 3.01 5.25
CA LYS A 6 8.66 4.05 5.81
C LYS A 6 7.35 4.10 5.06
N VAL A 7 6.23 4.06 5.77
CA VAL A 7 4.91 4.35 5.23
C VAL A 7 4.41 5.67 5.81
N THR A 8 4.19 6.65 4.97
CA THR A 8 3.61 7.94 5.34
C THR A 8 2.18 8.02 4.82
N VAL A 9 1.24 8.20 5.72
CA VAL A 9 -0.19 8.37 5.38
C VAL A 9 -0.55 9.84 5.50
N LYS A 10 -1.01 10.44 4.40
CA LYS A 10 -1.48 11.84 4.35
C LYS A 10 -3.00 11.89 4.25
N TRP A 11 -3.60 12.97 4.72
CA TRP A 11 -4.96 13.30 4.38
C TRP A 11 -5.09 13.38 2.86
N LEU A 12 -5.96 12.52 2.31
CA LEU A 12 -6.20 12.50 0.88
C LEU A 12 -7.41 13.38 0.54
N PRO A 13 -7.44 13.99 -0.64
CA PRO A 13 -8.67 14.51 -1.19
C PRO A 13 -9.67 13.35 -1.34
N ILE A 14 -10.96 13.64 -1.21
CA ILE A 14 -12.00 12.67 -1.51
C ILE A 14 -12.35 12.83 -2.97
N LEU A 15 -11.93 11.86 -3.78
CA LEU A 15 -12.21 11.83 -5.21
C LEU A 15 -13.59 11.23 -5.45
N GLU A 16 -14.44 11.98 -6.14
CA GLU A 16 -15.67 11.44 -6.73
C GLU A 16 -15.59 11.49 -8.24
N VAL A 17 -15.89 10.36 -8.85
CA VAL A 17 -15.88 10.18 -10.32
C VAL A 17 -17.26 9.72 -10.75
N TYR A 18 -17.87 10.43 -11.71
CA TYR A 18 -19.17 10.06 -12.24
C TYR A 18 -19.20 10.22 -13.77
N PRO A 19 -19.69 9.21 -14.47
CA PRO A 19 -19.95 7.82 -14.00
C PRO A 19 -18.67 7.10 -13.60
N SER A 20 -18.76 6.07 -12.77
CA SER A 20 -17.60 5.29 -12.31
C SER A 20 -17.07 4.29 -13.34
N SER A 21 -17.83 4.05 -14.41
CA SER A 21 -17.46 3.21 -15.54
C SER A 21 -18.23 3.62 -16.77
N PHE A 22 -17.65 3.36 -17.92
CA PHE A 22 -18.32 3.43 -19.21
C PHE A 22 -18.35 2.03 -19.79
N ASP A 23 -19.50 1.62 -20.34
CA ASP A 23 -19.67 0.34 -21.01
C ASP A 23 -20.23 0.64 -22.42
N GLU A 24 -19.31 0.97 -23.32
CA GLU A 24 -19.61 1.45 -24.66
C GLU A 24 -19.17 0.42 -25.71
N ALA A 25 -20.09 0.04 -26.57
CA ALA A 25 -19.80 -0.81 -27.71
C ALA A 25 -19.63 0.04 -28.99
N ILE A 26 -18.39 0.30 -29.37
CA ILE A 26 -18.05 1.13 -30.54
C ILE A 26 -17.66 0.21 -31.71
N GLN A 27 -18.20 0.47 -32.92
CA GLN A 27 -17.78 -0.23 -34.11
C GLN A 27 -16.47 0.33 -34.68
N VAL A 28 -15.73 -0.50 -35.40
CA VAL A 28 -14.46 -0.10 -35.99
C VAL A 28 -14.63 1.10 -36.90
N GLY A 29 -14.00 2.22 -36.59
CA GLY A 29 -14.06 3.48 -37.32
C GLY A 29 -15.04 4.50 -36.78
N GLU A 30 -15.81 4.17 -35.76
CA GLU A 30 -16.68 5.12 -35.06
C GLU A 30 -15.94 5.77 -33.88
N GLN A 31 -16.40 6.96 -33.49
CA GLN A 31 -15.94 7.69 -32.31
C GLN A 31 -17.14 8.03 -31.43
N GLU A 32 -17.03 7.77 -30.14
CA GLU A 32 -18.02 8.19 -29.16
C GLU A 32 -17.37 9.14 -28.16
N GLN A 33 -18.11 10.15 -27.72
CA GLN A 33 -17.65 11.11 -26.74
C GLN A 33 -18.55 11.04 -25.51
N THR A 34 -17.94 10.70 -24.39
CA THR A 34 -18.62 10.61 -23.09
C THR A 34 -17.97 11.56 -22.09
N THR A 35 -18.77 12.12 -21.18
CA THR A 35 -18.30 13.08 -20.19
C THR A 35 -18.06 12.38 -18.86
N LEU A 36 -16.82 12.44 -18.37
CA LEU A 36 -16.44 12.06 -17.03
C LEU A 36 -16.39 13.31 -16.14
N THR A 37 -17.13 13.29 -15.04
CA THR A 37 -17.05 14.35 -14.01
C THR A 37 -16.15 13.87 -12.88
N VAL A 38 -15.11 14.65 -12.61
CA VAL A 38 -14.18 14.40 -11.49
C VAL A 38 -14.35 15.52 -10.48
N SER A 39 -14.70 15.19 -9.25
CA SER A 39 -14.86 16.15 -8.18
C SER A 39 -14.07 15.76 -6.95
N ASN A 40 -13.64 16.78 -6.20
CA ASN A 40 -12.98 16.60 -4.91
C ASN A 40 -13.90 17.09 -3.82
N THR A 41 -14.50 16.20 -3.06
CA THR A 41 -15.36 16.51 -1.90
C THR A 41 -14.58 16.55 -0.59
N GLY A 42 -13.27 16.24 -0.63
CA GLY A 42 -12.37 16.35 0.51
C GLY A 42 -11.81 17.76 0.71
N VAL A 43 -11.15 17.95 1.83
CA VAL A 43 -10.58 19.25 2.23
C VAL A 43 -9.16 19.50 1.72
N ALA A 44 -8.47 18.47 1.25
CA ALA A 44 -7.13 18.61 0.72
C ALA A 44 -7.18 18.91 -0.79
N PRO A 45 -6.23 19.70 -1.34
CA PRO A 45 -6.13 19.91 -2.77
C PRO A 45 -5.78 18.61 -3.49
N MET A 46 -6.31 18.43 -4.69
CA MET A 46 -6.10 17.25 -5.52
C MET A 46 -5.52 17.66 -6.87
N SER A 47 -4.50 16.92 -7.31
CA SER A 47 -4.07 16.89 -8.71
C SER A 47 -4.33 15.48 -9.24
N PHE A 48 -4.84 15.37 -10.46
CA PHE A 48 -5.07 14.08 -11.10
C PHE A 48 -4.59 14.11 -12.55
N GLY A 49 -4.16 12.93 -13.01
CA GLY A 49 -3.87 12.70 -14.40
C GLY A 49 -4.89 11.72 -14.99
N VAL A 50 -5.21 11.85 -16.26
CA VAL A 50 -6.02 10.88 -16.97
C VAL A 50 -5.09 10.14 -17.93
N SER A 51 -5.01 8.83 -17.81
CA SER A 51 -4.28 7.99 -18.74
C SER A 51 -5.19 6.85 -19.22
N VAL A 52 -4.98 6.42 -20.44
CA VAL A 52 -5.61 5.21 -20.99
C VAL A 52 -4.59 4.08 -20.84
N ALA A 53 -4.87 3.13 -19.97
CA ALA A 53 -4.07 1.93 -19.83
C ALA A 53 -4.82 0.73 -20.42
N HIS A 54 -4.14 -0.06 -21.24
CA HIS A 54 -4.61 -1.37 -21.64
C HIS A 54 -3.96 -2.38 -20.70
N SER A 55 -4.72 -2.92 -19.75
CA SER A 55 -4.23 -3.99 -18.89
C SER A 55 -4.66 -5.34 -19.43
N PHE A 56 -3.72 -6.13 -19.89
CA PHE A 56 -3.88 -7.57 -20.01
C PHE A 56 -3.20 -8.20 -18.79
N ALA A 57 -3.94 -8.38 -17.71
CA ALA A 57 -3.44 -9.11 -16.56
C ALA A 57 -3.49 -10.61 -16.87
N ASP A 58 -2.36 -11.19 -17.21
CA ASP A 58 -2.23 -12.65 -17.18
C ASP A 58 -2.04 -13.11 -15.73
N SER A 59 -3.13 -13.58 -15.14
CA SER A 59 -3.17 -14.06 -13.75
C SER A 59 -2.39 -15.36 -13.52
N THR A 60 -1.78 -15.94 -14.54
CA THR A 60 -1.12 -17.25 -14.44
C THR A 60 0.27 -17.19 -13.83
N GLU A 61 0.98 -16.07 -13.91
CA GLU A 61 2.31 -15.93 -13.30
C GLU A 61 2.27 -15.81 -11.78
N TRP A 62 1.28 -15.11 -11.23
CA TRP A 62 1.11 -14.96 -9.80
C TRP A 62 0.81 -16.27 -9.06
N LYS A 63 0.07 -17.18 -9.70
CA LYS A 63 -0.22 -18.50 -9.13
C LYS A 63 1.03 -19.35 -8.97
N ARG A 64 1.99 -19.26 -9.89
CA ARG A 64 3.25 -20.00 -9.80
C ARG A 64 4.14 -19.53 -8.66
N TYR A 65 4.11 -18.24 -8.35
CA TYR A 65 4.88 -17.67 -7.25
C TYR A 65 4.34 -18.12 -5.88
N ALA A 66 3.01 -18.06 -5.69
CA ALA A 66 2.37 -18.51 -4.45
C ALA A 66 2.57 -20.00 -4.16
N GLU A 67 2.73 -20.84 -5.21
CA GLU A 67 2.99 -22.27 -5.07
C GLU A 67 4.44 -22.59 -4.69
N SER A 68 5.37 -21.65 -4.80
CA SER A 68 6.80 -21.81 -4.53
C SER A 68 7.31 -21.01 -3.33
N ALA A 69 6.42 -20.48 -2.50
CA ALA A 69 6.81 -19.68 -1.34
C ALA A 69 7.79 -20.45 -0.44
N PRO A 70 8.94 -19.85 -0.08
CA PRO A 70 9.93 -20.50 0.77
C PRO A 70 9.39 -20.76 2.16
N ALA A 71 9.96 -21.75 2.86
CA ALA A 71 9.65 -21.99 4.26
C ALA A 71 10.21 -20.85 5.13
N LYS A 72 9.61 -20.63 6.31
CA LYS A 72 10.06 -19.62 7.27
C LYS A 72 11.56 -19.74 7.54
N GLY A 73 12.27 -18.61 7.39
CA GLY A 73 13.72 -18.55 7.54
C GLY A 73 14.52 -19.06 6.33
N ASP A 74 13.87 -19.42 5.24
CA ASP A 74 14.53 -19.82 4.00
C ASP A 74 14.64 -18.58 3.08
N TYR A 75 15.81 -17.99 3.05
CA TYR A 75 16.13 -16.80 2.24
C TYR A 75 16.45 -17.18 0.79
N ALA A 76 15.52 -17.81 0.10
CA ALA A 76 15.67 -18.02 -1.33
C ALA A 76 15.75 -16.66 -2.03
N ALA A 77 16.67 -16.52 -2.98
CA ALA A 77 16.83 -15.29 -3.75
C ALA A 77 15.53 -15.03 -4.53
N GLU A 78 14.77 -14.03 -4.09
CA GLU A 78 13.62 -13.53 -4.82
C GLU A 78 14.03 -13.20 -6.26
N PRO A 79 13.28 -13.63 -7.27
CA PRO A 79 13.55 -13.22 -8.64
C PRO A 79 13.39 -11.71 -8.75
N ARG A 80 14.48 -10.98 -8.60
CA ARG A 80 14.49 -9.52 -8.76
C ARG A 80 14.33 -9.20 -10.23
N GLY A 81 13.28 -8.53 -10.54
CA GLY A 81 13.10 -7.96 -11.86
C GLY A 81 11.74 -8.21 -12.48
N TYR A 82 10.70 -7.79 -11.82
CA TYR A 82 9.47 -7.51 -12.53
C TYR A 82 9.65 -6.15 -13.22
N ALA A 83 9.99 -6.19 -14.53
CA ALA A 83 9.88 -5.03 -15.38
C ALA A 83 8.39 -4.83 -15.72
N GLY A 84 7.58 -4.60 -14.68
CA GLY A 84 6.19 -4.22 -14.80
C GLY A 84 6.07 -2.76 -15.23
N ALA A 85 4.90 -2.36 -15.68
CA ALA A 85 4.58 -0.95 -15.82
C ALA A 85 4.78 -0.25 -14.47
N GLY A 86 5.44 0.90 -14.44
CA GLY A 86 5.68 1.70 -13.25
C GLY A 86 4.44 2.43 -12.72
N ALA A 87 3.28 2.21 -13.34
CA ALA A 87 1.98 2.70 -12.91
C ALA A 87 0.87 1.73 -13.31
N GLY A 88 -0.23 1.73 -12.57
CA GLY A 88 -1.37 0.87 -12.86
C GLY A 88 -2.63 1.24 -12.08
N GLY A 89 -3.69 0.51 -12.34
CA GLY A 89 -5.01 0.79 -11.82
C GLY A 89 -5.92 1.46 -12.86
N PRO A 90 -7.13 1.91 -12.47
CA PRO A 90 -7.65 1.74 -11.12
C PRO A 90 -8.00 0.29 -10.78
N ASP A 91 -7.96 -0.03 -9.49
CA ASP A 91 -8.59 -1.23 -9.00
C ASP A 91 -10.14 -1.10 -9.01
N LEU A 92 -10.85 -2.13 -8.55
CA LEU A 92 -12.33 -2.10 -8.52
C LEU A 92 -12.90 -1.00 -7.61
N PHE A 93 -12.11 -0.44 -6.71
CA PHE A 93 -12.49 0.65 -5.82
C PHE A 93 -12.08 2.03 -6.35
N GLY A 94 -11.18 2.08 -7.31
CA GLY A 94 -10.69 3.31 -7.93
C GLY A 94 -9.27 3.73 -7.51
N TYR A 95 -8.53 2.92 -6.73
CA TYR A 95 -7.14 3.20 -6.40
C TYR A 95 -6.22 2.98 -7.58
N ILE A 96 -5.31 3.91 -7.78
CA ILE A 96 -4.22 3.82 -8.75
C ILE A 96 -2.88 3.75 -8.01
N TRP A 97 -1.88 3.17 -8.63
CA TRP A 97 -0.51 3.16 -8.12
C TRP A 97 0.47 3.67 -9.17
N MET A 98 1.57 4.21 -8.69
CA MET A 98 2.67 4.71 -9.54
C MET A 98 3.97 4.60 -8.75
N ASP A 99 5.04 4.15 -9.40
CA ASP A 99 6.37 4.12 -8.80
C ASP A 99 7.21 5.36 -9.18
N SER A 100 8.40 5.47 -8.59
CA SER A 100 9.32 6.60 -8.79
C SER A 100 9.98 6.65 -10.16
N ASN A 101 9.80 5.65 -11.02
CA ASN A 101 10.37 5.66 -12.37
C ASN A 101 9.45 6.36 -13.38
N GLU A 102 8.18 6.55 -13.02
CA GLU A 102 7.23 7.20 -13.90
C GLU A 102 7.33 8.73 -13.83
N PRO A 103 7.04 9.42 -14.94
CA PRO A 103 6.88 10.87 -14.91
C PRO A 103 5.83 11.30 -13.88
N HIS A 104 6.21 12.16 -12.96
CA HIS A 104 5.39 12.58 -11.81
C HIS A 104 5.19 11.51 -10.73
N GLY A 105 5.96 10.44 -10.76
CA GLY A 105 6.01 9.45 -9.69
C GLY A 105 6.51 10.04 -8.37
N PRO A 106 6.32 9.33 -7.25
CA PRO A 106 6.76 9.81 -5.95
C PRO A 106 8.28 9.93 -5.90
N GLU A 107 8.78 11.04 -5.35
CA GLU A 107 10.18 11.20 -5.02
C GLU A 107 10.49 10.57 -3.66
N PHE A 108 11.69 10.00 -3.51
CA PHE A 108 12.14 9.49 -2.23
C PHE A 108 12.39 10.64 -1.26
N ASP A 109 11.64 10.65 -0.15
CA ASP A 109 11.76 11.61 0.94
C ASP A 109 11.65 10.88 2.27
N TRP A 110 12.79 10.59 2.90
CA TRP A 110 12.86 9.89 4.17
C TRP A 110 12.62 10.82 5.34
N ILE A 111 11.65 10.49 6.21
CA ILE A 111 11.43 11.19 7.48
C ILE A 111 11.86 10.26 8.61
N GLU A 112 12.98 10.53 9.23
CA GLU A 112 13.48 9.78 10.38
C GLU A 112 12.66 10.11 11.62
N ILE A 113 12.07 9.11 12.26
CA ILE A 113 11.23 9.29 13.44
C ILE A 113 11.73 8.54 14.67
N SER A 114 12.82 7.82 14.60
CA SER A 114 13.28 6.99 15.72
C SER A 114 13.66 7.78 16.99
N GLU A 115 13.96 9.09 16.84
CA GLU A 115 14.27 9.96 17.99
C GLU A 115 13.03 10.67 18.57
N VAL A 116 11.97 10.80 17.80
CA VAL A 116 10.76 11.56 18.19
C VAL A 116 9.52 10.67 18.30
N GLY A 117 9.50 9.55 17.63
CA GLY A 117 8.40 8.60 17.60
C GLY A 117 8.35 7.70 18.84
N SER A 118 7.20 7.07 19.00
CA SER A 118 6.98 6.06 20.03
C SER A 118 7.39 4.69 19.53
N ALA A 119 8.28 4.01 20.23
CA ALA A 119 8.68 2.65 19.90
C ALA A 119 7.57 1.65 20.27
N LEU A 120 7.26 0.73 19.37
CA LEU A 120 6.38 -0.39 19.63
C LEU A 120 7.15 -1.54 20.28
N THR A 121 6.53 -2.16 21.29
CA THR A 121 7.07 -3.40 21.86
C THR A 121 6.66 -4.55 20.96
N MET A 122 7.60 -5.04 20.18
CA MET A 122 7.38 -6.10 19.20
C MET A 122 8.45 -7.18 19.32
N SER A 123 8.06 -8.39 19.02
CA SER A 123 8.93 -9.53 18.77
C SER A 123 8.58 -10.12 17.41
N ASP A 124 9.15 -11.23 17.08
CA ASP A 124 8.79 -12.00 15.90
C ASP A 124 7.27 -12.28 15.85
N GLU A 125 6.68 -12.12 14.68
CA GLU A 125 5.24 -12.35 14.42
C GLU A 125 4.29 -11.58 15.36
N THR A 126 4.66 -10.40 15.73
CA THR A 126 3.84 -9.53 16.58
C THR A 126 3.00 -8.57 15.75
N ILE A 127 1.77 -8.34 16.17
CA ILE A 127 0.90 -7.29 15.63
C ILE A 127 0.41 -6.42 16.79
N VAL A 128 0.53 -5.10 16.63
CA VAL A 128 0.16 -4.10 17.65
C VAL A 128 -0.85 -3.12 17.08
N SER A 129 -1.95 -2.88 17.80
CA SER A 129 -2.92 -1.85 17.43
C SER A 129 -2.45 -0.48 17.92
N VAL A 130 -2.46 0.50 17.02
CA VAL A 130 -2.09 1.88 17.30
C VAL A 130 -3.28 2.77 16.95
N PRO A 131 -3.72 3.66 17.84
CA PRO A 131 -4.79 4.60 17.53
C PRO A 131 -4.31 5.64 16.49
N LEU A 132 -5.16 5.96 15.55
CA LEU A 132 -4.95 7.05 14.62
C LEU A 132 -5.54 8.35 15.22
N PRO A 133 -4.85 9.47 15.14
CA PRO A 133 -5.34 10.76 15.65
C PRO A 133 -6.40 11.40 14.74
N PHE A 134 -6.74 10.75 13.64
CA PHE A 134 -7.72 11.19 12.65
C PHE A 134 -8.52 9.99 12.10
N ALA A 135 -9.66 10.27 11.51
CA ALA A 135 -10.46 9.29 10.79
C ALA A 135 -9.79 9.00 9.43
N PHE A 136 -9.38 7.77 9.20
CA PHE A 136 -8.71 7.34 7.98
C PHE A 136 -9.64 6.53 7.08
N PRO A 137 -10.03 7.06 5.90
CA PRO A 137 -10.82 6.32 4.95
C PRO A 137 -9.92 5.33 4.16
N PHE A 138 -10.34 4.07 4.12
CA PHE A 138 -9.66 3.04 3.36
C PHE A 138 -10.69 2.05 2.82
N TYR A 139 -10.73 1.84 1.52
CA TYR A 139 -11.70 0.97 0.81
C TYR A 139 -13.15 1.14 1.27
N GLY A 140 -13.60 2.41 1.41
CA GLY A 140 -14.98 2.76 1.79
C GLY A 140 -15.31 2.64 3.27
N ALA A 141 -14.43 2.10 4.10
CA ALA A 141 -14.55 2.11 5.55
C ALA A 141 -13.73 3.25 6.17
N VAL A 142 -14.13 3.70 7.36
CA VAL A 142 -13.40 4.72 8.12
C VAL A 142 -12.78 4.07 9.36
N HIS A 143 -11.48 4.28 9.54
CA HIS A 143 -10.70 3.65 10.59
C HIS A 143 -10.12 4.72 11.52
N ASN A 144 -10.10 4.43 12.82
CA ASN A 144 -9.50 5.24 13.89
C ASN A 144 -8.32 4.54 14.57
N GLN A 145 -7.92 3.40 14.05
CA GLN A 145 -6.75 2.64 14.47
C GLN A 145 -6.15 1.89 13.28
N VAL A 146 -4.88 1.61 13.37
CA VAL A 146 -4.15 0.76 12.45
C VAL A 146 -3.44 -0.34 13.25
N ARG A 147 -3.32 -1.51 12.70
CA ARG A 147 -2.51 -2.60 13.26
C ARG A 147 -1.20 -2.67 12.52
N VAL A 148 -0.12 -2.59 13.26
CA VAL A 148 1.25 -2.63 12.76
C VAL A 148 1.80 -4.04 12.99
N CYS A 149 2.19 -4.72 11.94
CA CYS A 149 2.77 -6.06 11.99
C CYS A 149 4.30 -6.01 11.90
N SER A 150 5.00 -6.82 12.70
CA SER A 150 6.47 -6.95 12.60
C SER A 150 6.94 -7.34 11.20
N ASN A 151 6.14 -8.05 10.45
CA ASN A 151 6.42 -8.53 9.10
C ASN A 151 6.18 -7.48 7.99
N GLY A 152 6.32 -6.18 8.29
CA GLY A 152 6.44 -5.10 7.30
C GLY A 152 5.14 -4.67 6.63
N TYR A 153 3.98 -4.91 7.25
CA TYR A 153 2.70 -4.43 6.75
C TYR A 153 1.84 -3.78 7.84
N LEU A 154 0.91 -2.96 7.40
CA LEU A 154 -0.15 -2.37 8.20
C LEU A 154 -1.49 -2.97 7.79
N THR A 155 -2.43 -3.15 8.72
CA THR A 155 -3.78 -3.60 8.37
C THR A 155 -4.85 -2.87 9.17
N PHE A 156 -5.99 -2.61 8.55
CA PHE A 156 -7.19 -2.07 9.16
C PHE A 156 -8.22 -3.17 9.48
N GLY A 157 -8.01 -4.37 8.95
CA GLY A 157 -8.83 -5.54 9.19
C GLY A 157 -8.54 -6.24 10.53
N THR A 158 -9.00 -7.48 10.66
CA THR A 158 -8.80 -8.29 11.86
C THR A 158 -7.34 -8.62 12.12
N GLY A 159 -6.51 -8.53 11.11
CA GLY A 159 -5.07 -8.73 11.17
C GLY A 159 -4.67 -10.18 11.45
N SER A 160 -3.57 -10.56 10.89
CA SER A 160 -2.82 -11.76 11.25
C SER A 160 -1.36 -11.33 11.33
N SER A 161 -0.53 -12.06 12.05
CA SER A 161 0.90 -11.79 12.09
C SER A 161 1.67 -12.69 11.11
N THR A 162 1.02 -13.05 10.00
CA THR A 162 1.63 -13.97 9.03
C THR A 162 2.87 -13.36 8.39
N TRP A 163 3.91 -14.16 8.32
CA TRP A 163 5.18 -13.84 7.68
C TRP A 163 5.19 -14.21 6.19
N THR A 164 4.34 -15.16 5.79
CA THR A 164 4.23 -15.58 4.39
C THR A 164 3.40 -14.58 3.62
N ASN A 165 4.04 -13.86 2.70
CA ASN A 165 3.34 -12.98 1.78
C ASN A 165 2.57 -13.78 0.71
N THR A 166 1.46 -13.23 0.30
CA THR A 166 0.61 -13.78 -0.76
C THR A 166 0.35 -12.70 -1.81
N PRO A 167 -0.03 -13.08 -3.04
CA PRO A 167 -0.48 -12.11 -4.02
C PRO A 167 -1.63 -11.23 -3.48
N ILE A 168 -1.67 -9.96 -3.85
CA ILE A 168 -2.75 -9.03 -3.51
C ILE A 168 -3.50 -8.70 -4.80
N PRO A 169 -4.84 -8.93 -4.84
CA PRO A 169 -5.74 -9.37 -3.75
C PRO A 169 -5.75 -10.88 -3.50
N ASP A 170 -5.95 -11.27 -2.24
CA ASP A 170 -6.15 -12.66 -1.81
C ASP A 170 -7.28 -12.70 -0.76
N PRO A 171 -8.19 -13.70 -0.78
CA PRO A 171 -9.29 -13.77 0.19
C PRO A 171 -8.85 -14.21 1.60
N SER A 172 -7.63 -14.73 1.75
CA SER A 172 -7.07 -15.10 3.06
C SER A 172 -6.56 -13.88 3.81
N SER A 173 -6.46 -13.99 5.13
CA SER A 173 -5.89 -12.92 5.97
C SER A 173 -4.36 -12.86 5.83
N PRO A 174 -3.79 -11.62 5.90
CA PRO A 174 -4.41 -10.34 6.23
C PRO A 174 -5.13 -9.70 5.04
N ASN A 175 -6.20 -8.97 5.31
CA ASN A 175 -6.88 -8.11 4.34
C ASN A 175 -6.92 -6.67 4.85
N ASP A 176 -7.41 -5.74 4.03
CA ASP A 176 -7.43 -4.31 4.33
C ASP A 176 -6.03 -3.82 4.73
N LEU A 177 -5.03 -4.14 3.92
CA LEU A 177 -3.62 -3.96 4.27
C LEU A 177 -2.88 -2.99 3.34
N ILE A 178 -1.84 -2.40 3.92
CA ILE A 178 -0.80 -1.65 3.22
C ILE A 178 0.50 -2.44 3.40
N ALA A 179 0.94 -3.13 2.36
CA ALA A 179 2.15 -3.93 2.36
C ALA A 179 3.34 -3.08 1.90
N GLY A 180 4.01 -2.40 2.83
CA GLY A 180 5.17 -1.56 2.53
C GLY A 180 6.41 -2.39 2.18
N PHE A 181 6.65 -3.44 2.97
CA PHE A 181 7.71 -4.44 2.74
C PHE A 181 7.33 -5.71 3.50
N TRP A 182 6.32 -6.41 3.00
CA TRP A 182 5.83 -7.63 3.64
C TRP A 182 6.76 -8.80 3.35
N ASP A 183 7.43 -9.27 4.40
CA ASP A 183 8.32 -10.41 4.39
C ASP A 183 8.45 -10.99 5.80
N ASP A 184 9.19 -12.07 5.99
CA ASP A 184 9.51 -12.66 7.29
C ASP A 184 10.52 -11.77 8.05
N LEU A 185 10.02 -10.66 8.62
CA LEU A 185 10.85 -9.69 9.30
C LEU A 185 10.79 -9.88 10.82
N THR A 186 11.94 -9.84 11.45
CA THR A 186 12.04 -9.86 12.90
C THR A 186 12.83 -8.66 13.44
N PRO A 187 12.41 -8.05 14.57
CA PRO A 187 13.20 -7.01 15.23
C PRO A 187 14.55 -7.51 15.74
N GLY A 188 14.67 -8.82 16.07
CA GLY A 188 15.87 -9.35 16.68
C GLY A 188 16.28 -8.56 17.92
N THR A 189 17.58 -8.22 18.05
CA THR A 189 18.10 -7.42 19.17
C THR A 189 18.18 -5.93 18.86
N ALA A 190 18.32 -5.54 17.61
CA ALA A 190 18.57 -4.17 17.15
C ALA A 190 17.38 -3.52 16.46
N GLY A 191 16.51 -4.32 15.86
CA GLY A 191 15.34 -3.82 15.14
C GLY A 191 14.30 -3.19 16.06
N ARG A 192 13.64 -2.16 15.54
CA ARG A 192 12.54 -1.46 16.22
C ARG A 192 11.54 -0.99 15.19
N VAL A 193 10.28 -0.91 15.62
CA VAL A 193 9.22 -0.25 14.86
C VAL A 193 8.76 0.94 15.65
N TYR A 194 8.71 2.09 15.00
CA TYR A 194 8.27 3.35 15.59
C TYR A 194 7.01 3.85 14.90
N TYR A 195 6.22 4.63 15.61
CA TYR A 195 5.16 5.42 15.00
C TYR A 195 5.20 6.86 15.51
N TYR A 196 4.77 7.78 14.68
CA TYR A 196 4.73 9.20 14.99
C TYR A 196 3.60 9.88 14.23
N TYR A 197 2.94 10.82 14.89
CA TYR A 197 2.00 11.72 14.23
C TYR A 197 2.64 13.10 14.08
N ASP A 198 2.92 13.47 12.84
CA ASP A 198 3.35 14.81 12.49
C ASP A 198 2.11 15.68 12.28
N GLU A 199 1.73 16.42 13.32
CA GLU A 199 0.57 17.29 13.30
C GLU A 199 0.72 18.44 12.29
N ALA A 200 1.95 18.95 12.11
CA ALA A 200 2.21 20.08 11.21
C ALA A 200 1.94 19.71 9.74
N HIS A 201 2.19 18.47 9.37
CA HIS A 201 1.96 17.97 8.02
C HIS A 201 0.76 17.02 7.93
N ASN A 202 0.06 16.79 9.06
CA ASN A 202 -1.04 15.84 9.17
C ASN A 202 -0.69 14.45 8.62
N GLN A 203 0.45 13.90 9.07
CA GLN A 203 0.99 12.63 8.62
C GLN A 203 1.12 11.66 9.79
N PHE A 204 0.59 10.45 9.64
CA PHE A 204 0.88 9.35 10.54
C PHE A 204 1.96 8.48 9.90
N ILE A 205 3.09 8.33 10.59
CA ILE A 205 4.29 7.69 10.07
C ILE A 205 4.56 6.43 10.88
N VAL A 206 4.86 5.33 10.19
CA VAL A 206 5.37 4.10 10.79
C VAL A 206 6.71 3.79 10.18
N GLU A 207 7.73 3.64 11.00
CA GLU A 207 9.10 3.36 10.60
C GLU A 207 9.53 1.97 11.12
N TYR A 208 9.97 1.12 10.20
CA TYR A 208 10.64 -0.14 10.50
C TYR A 208 12.15 0.07 10.37
N LYS A 209 12.85 0.02 11.50
CA LYS A 209 14.29 0.32 11.57
C LYS A 209 15.09 -0.90 11.95
N ASN A 210 16.13 -1.22 11.17
CA ASN A 210 17.06 -2.32 11.41
C ASN A 210 16.35 -3.68 11.62
N MET A 211 15.27 -3.93 10.91
CA MET A 211 14.63 -5.24 10.88
C MET A 211 15.52 -6.24 10.11
N SER A 212 15.48 -7.50 10.48
CA SER A 212 16.28 -8.58 9.89
C SER A 212 15.39 -9.69 9.37
#